data_230078dc6d4c2dfb976ce9bdfb6c2d06
#
_entry.id   230078dc6d4c2dfb976ce9bdfb6c2d06
#
_cell.length_a   1.000
_cell.length_b   1.000
_cell.length_c   1.000
_cell.angle_alpha   90.00
_cell.angle_beta   90.00
_cell.angle_gamma   90.00
#
_symmetry.space_group_name_H-M   'P 1'
#
loop_
_entity.id
_entity.type
_entity.pdbx_description
1 polymer ?
#
loop_
_entity_poly.entity_id
_entity_poly.type
_entity_poly.pdbx_seq_one_letter_code
_entity_poly.pdbx_strand_id
1 'polypeptide(L)'
;MDLYPILKQMVNEAADPLYTAVKLAILGNSLDLMVADTAAAFENSIKDRLDAPLALEIFSAFEQQLRASKRLVYFGDNAGEIVFDKLLIETIKELYSPEIVFVVRSVPTLNDATLTEARFIGMDSIVRVIENGIDGPLPGTMLRRCSNEVNDLVRRSDLIISKGGGNFDTLDEQIEHLQKKISFLLLSKCEPYYRHFGVEIHQLILANYFKFLPNNAQN
;
A
#
# COMPACT_ATOMS: atom_id res chain seq x y z
N MET A 1 21.80 6.49 -4.11
CA MET A 1 21.09 7.80 -4.10
C MET A 1 19.98 7.71 -3.08
N ASP A 2 19.89 8.67 -2.16
CA ASP A 2 18.76 8.74 -1.21
C ASP A 2 17.62 9.54 -1.86
N LEU A 3 16.52 8.86 -2.16
CA LEU A 3 15.35 9.45 -2.84
C LEU A 3 14.36 10.09 -1.87
N TYR A 4 14.44 9.73 -0.60
CA TYR A 4 13.44 10.13 0.39
C TYR A 4 13.29 11.66 0.55
N PRO A 5 14.38 12.47 0.62
CA PRO A 5 14.26 13.92 0.71
C PRO A 5 13.53 14.55 -0.48
N ILE A 6 13.77 14.04 -1.69
CA ILE A 6 13.11 14.54 -2.91
C ILE A 6 11.62 14.25 -2.86
N LEU A 7 11.25 13.02 -2.52
CA LEU A 7 9.85 12.62 -2.41
C LEU A 7 9.12 13.40 -1.32
N LYS A 8 9.77 13.63 -0.17
CA LYS A 8 9.20 14.40 0.93
C LYS A 8 8.98 15.86 0.55
N GLN A 9 9.91 16.47 -0.19
CA GLN A 9 9.73 17.82 -0.71
C GLN A 9 8.52 17.89 -1.65
N MET A 10 8.36 16.92 -2.57
CA MET A 10 7.22 16.89 -3.50
C MET A 10 5.88 16.84 -2.76
N VAL A 11 5.78 16.07 -1.68
CA VAL A 11 4.57 15.99 -0.85
C VAL A 11 4.33 17.31 -0.10
N ASN A 12 5.37 17.91 0.49
CA ASN A 12 5.26 19.14 1.27
C ASN A 12 4.86 20.35 0.41
N GLU A 13 5.26 20.37 -0.86
CA GLU A 13 4.94 21.45 -1.80
C GLU A 13 3.60 21.24 -2.54
N ALA A 14 3.00 20.07 -2.40
CA ALA A 14 1.75 19.73 -3.09
C ALA A 14 0.55 20.47 -2.50
N ALA A 15 -0.40 20.83 -3.34
CA ALA A 15 -1.67 21.42 -2.92
C ALA A 15 -2.51 20.44 -2.07
N ASP A 16 -2.40 19.14 -2.34
CA ASP A 16 -2.96 18.06 -1.53
C ASP A 16 -1.85 17.04 -1.22
N PRO A 17 -1.24 17.13 -0.03
CA PRO A 17 -0.16 16.24 0.39
C PRO A 17 -0.57 14.77 0.42
N LEU A 18 -1.78 14.44 0.90
CA LEU A 18 -2.24 13.06 0.98
C LEU A 18 -2.46 12.46 -0.40
N TYR A 19 -3.11 13.20 -1.30
CA TYR A 19 -3.33 12.76 -2.68
C TYR A 19 -2.00 12.45 -3.40
N THR A 20 -1.03 13.35 -3.22
CA THR A 20 0.32 13.18 -3.78
C THR A 20 1.05 11.99 -3.18
N ALA A 21 1.00 11.82 -1.85
CA ALA A 21 1.64 10.68 -1.17
C ALA A 21 1.03 9.33 -1.59
N VAL A 22 -0.29 9.26 -1.77
CA VAL A 22 -0.98 8.05 -2.28
C VAL A 22 -0.52 7.73 -3.70
N LYS A 23 -0.45 8.71 -4.59
CA LYS A 23 0.03 8.51 -5.96
C LYS A 23 1.49 8.06 -5.98
N LEU A 24 2.35 8.67 -5.18
CA LEU A 24 3.74 8.26 -5.02
C LEU A 24 3.85 6.82 -4.51
N ALA A 25 3.06 6.44 -3.48
CA ALA A 25 3.06 5.08 -2.96
C ALA A 25 2.66 4.04 -4.03
N ILE A 26 1.68 4.36 -4.90
CA ILE A 26 1.32 3.49 -6.03
C ILE A 26 2.46 3.44 -7.06
N LEU A 27 3.06 4.58 -7.40
CA LEU A 27 4.17 4.67 -8.37
C LEU A 27 5.43 3.94 -7.89
N GLY A 28 5.66 3.85 -6.58
CA GLY A 28 6.74 3.04 -6.01
C GLY A 28 6.77 1.61 -6.54
N ASN A 29 5.60 1.05 -6.84
CA ASN A 29 5.46 -0.29 -7.44
C ASN A 29 6.02 -0.39 -8.89
N SER A 30 6.43 0.71 -9.48
CA SER A 30 7.07 0.77 -10.80
C SER A 30 8.56 1.12 -10.78
N LEU A 31 9.21 1.09 -9.62
CA LEU A 31 10.64 1.43 -9.49
C LEU A 31 11.54 0.62 -10.44
N ASP A 32 11.21 -0.65 -10.65
CA ASP A 32 11.95 -1.52 -11.57
C ASP A 32 11.89 -1.03 -13.03
N LEU A 33 10.94 -0.16 -13.36
CA LEU A 33 10.77 0.46 -14.66
C LEU A 33 11.40 1.87 -14.75
N MET A 34 11.87 2.41 -13.62
CA MET A 34 12.44 3.74 -13.52
C MET A 34 13.97 3.67 -13.58
N VAL A 35 14.52 3.59 -14.76
CA VAL A 35 15.97 3.70 -14.95
C VAL A 35 16.33 5.18 -14.97
N ALA A 36 17.03 5.65 -13.94
CA ALA A 36 17.48 7.03 -13.85
C ALA A 36 18.92 7.08 -13.34
N ASP A 37 19.83 7.63 -14.14
CA ASP A 37 21.24 7.74 -13.80
C ASP A 37 21.52 8.89 -12.80
N THR A 38 20.58 9.81 -12.64
CA THR A 38 20.73 10.99 -11.76
C THR A 38 19.45 11.26 -10.96
N ALA A 39 19.59 11.95 -9.83
CA ALA A 39 18.48 12.40 -9.01
C ALA A 39 17.49 13.28 -9.80
N ALA A 40 17.99 14.17 -10.65
CA ALA A 40 17.15 15.04 -11.47
C ALA A 40 16.35 14.26 -12.53
N ALA A 41 16.96 13.25 -13.16
CA ALA A 41 16.26 12.38 -14.12
C ALA A 41 15.16 11.56 -13.42
N PHE A 42 15.45 11.08 -12.22
CA PHE A 42 14.45 10.38 -11.39
C PHE A 42 13.28 11.30 -11.02
N GLU A 43 13.57 12.50 -10.52
CA GLU A 43 12.56 13.49 -10.14
C GLU A 43 11.65 13.85 -11.32
N ASN A 44 12.21 14.08 -12.50
CA ASN A 44 11.43 14.37 -13.71
C ASN A 44 10.53 13.18 -14.10
N SER A 45 11.08 11.95 -14.06
CA SER A 45 10.30 10.73 -14.34
C SER A 45 9.14 10.54 -13.38
N ILE A 46 9.31 10.88 -12.10
CA ILE A 46 8.22 10.85 -11.12
C ILE A 46 7.19 11.94 -11.42
N LYS A 47 7.61 13.18 -11.69
CA LYS A 47 6.71 14.29 -12.00
C LYS A 47 5.81 13.97 -13.19
N ASP A 48 6.39 13.48 -14.29
CA ASP A 48 5.64 13.10 -15.49
C ASP A 48 4.55 12.04 -15.19
N ARG A 49 4.86 11.11 -14.28
CA ARG A 49 3.90 10.06 -13.89
C ARG A 49 2.87 10.54 -12.86
N LEU A 50 3.21 11.53 -12.04
CA LEU A 50 2.26 12.16 -11.11
C LEU A 50 1.14 12.92 -11.83
N ASP A 51 1.29 13.26 -13.11
CA ASP A 51 0.22 13.85 -13.92
C ASP A 51 -0.91 12.86 -14.23
N ALA A 52 -0.65 11.53 -14.16
CA ALA A 52 -1.68 10.52 -14.33
C ALA A 52 -2.80 10.71 -13.29
N PRO A 53 -4.07 10.82 -13.71
CA PRO A 53 -5.16 11.08 -12.78
C PRO A 53 -5.45 9.85 -11.89
N LEU A 54 -5.77 10.10 -10.64
CA LEU A 54 -6.45 9.15 -9.76
C LEU A 54 -7.87 9.66 -9.55
N ALA A 55 -8.88 8.81 -9.72
CA ALA A 55 -10.27 9.21 -9.63
C ALA A 55 -10.58 9.85 -8.26
N LEU A 56 -10.98 11.12 -8.27
CA LEU A 56 -11.19 11.93 -7.05
C LEU A 56 -12.25 11.32 -6.13
N GLU A 57 -13.30 10.71 -6.68
CA GLU A 57 -14.36 10.05 -5.91
C GLU A 57 -13.82 8.85 -5.13
N ILE A 58 -12.94 8.05 -5.77
CA ILE A 58 -12.29 6.90 -5.13
C ILE A 58 -11.33 7.38 -4.04
N PHE A 59 -10.55 8.42 -4.33
CA PHE A 59 -9.64 9.02 -3.36
C PHE A 59 -10.39 9.62 -2.17
N SER A 60 -11.47 10.37 -2.40
CA SER A 60 -12.27 10.96 -1.32
C SER A 60 -12.89 9.90 -0.41
N ALA A 61 -13.34 8.77 -0.98
CA ALA A 61 -13.84 7.65 -0.19
C ALA A 61 -12.72 7.02 0.68
N PHE A 62 -11.51 6.89 0.14
CA PHE A 62 -10.33 6.41 0.88
C PHE A 62 -9.97 7.38 2.01
N GLU A 63 -9.86 8.68 1.73
CA GLU A 63 -9.57 9.70 2.73
C GLU A 63 -10.60 9.71 3.85
N GLN A 64 -11.89 9.60 3.53
CA GLN A 64 -12.94 9.52 4.53
C GLN A 64 -12.76 8.32 5.48
N GLN A 65 -12.32 7.16 4.94
CA GLN A 65 -12.04 5.99 5.78
C GLN A 65 -10.78 6.19 6.62
N LEU A 66 -9.73 6.79 6.09
CA LEU A 66 -8.53 7.14 6.87
C LEU A 66 -8.89 8.04 8.06
N ARG A 67 -9.64 9.10 7.81
CA ARG A 67 -10.09 10.05 8.83
C ARG A 67 -10.92 9.40 9.94
N ALA A 68 -11.71 8.39 9.60
CA ALA A 68 -12.56 7.66 10.55
C ALA A 68 -11.83 6.53 11.29
N SER A 69 -10.63 6.14 10.82
CA SER A 69 -9.90 4.98 11.32
C SER A 69 -8.99 5.33 12.48
N LYS A 70 -8.99 4.51 13.52
CA LYS A 70 -8.05 4.59 14.66
C LYS A 70 -6.93 3.56 14.55
N ARG A 71 -7.17 2.43 13.88
CA ARG A 71 -6.24 1.32 13.75
C ARG A 71 -6.15 0.87 12.30
N LEU A 72 -4.96 0.97 11.75
CA LEU A 72 -4.63 0.58 10.38
C LEU A 72 -3.67 -0.61 10.39
N VAL A 73 -3.90 -1.56 9.50
CA VAL A 73 -2.91 -2.55 9.10
C VAL A 73 -2.45 -2.21 7.70
N TYR A 74 -1.14 -2.11 7.50
CA TYR A 74 -0.53 -1.78 6.22
C TYR A 74 0.33 -2.96 5.74
N PHE A 75 -0.10 -3.64 4.69
CA PHE A 75 0.68 -4.71 4.07
C PHE A 75 1.61 -4.11 3.01
N GLY A 76 2.93 -4.17 3.27
CA GLY A 76 3.97 -3.77 2.31
C GLY A 76 4.13 -4.79 1.18
N ASP A 77 4.83 -4.37 0.12
CA ASP A 77 5.16 -5.20 -1.04
C ASP A 77 6.68 -5.17 -1.28
N ASN A 78 7.20 -4.51 -2.31
CA ASN A 78 8.59 -4.60 -2.71
C ASN A 78 9.55 -3.76 -1.85
N ALA A 79 10.79 -4.22 -1.67
CA ALA A 79 11.82 -3.61 -0.83
C ALA A 79 12.13 -2.14 -1.20
N GLY A 80 12.25 -1.82 -2.49
CA GLY A 80 12.47 -0.43 -2.94
C GLY A 80 11.25 0.47 -2.79
N GLU A 81 10.08 -0.12 -2.89
CA GLU A 81 8.79 0.57 -2.83
C GLU A 81 8.47 1.10 -1.43
N ILE A 82 8.92 0.41 -0.37
CA ILE A 82 8.58 0.79 1.01
C ILE A 82 9.10 2.17 1.45
N VAL A 83 10.01 2.78 0.68
CA VAL A 83 10.42 4.18 0.88
C VAL A 83 9.25 5.14 0.62
N PHE A 84 8.46 4.86 -0.40
CA PHE A 84 7.26 5.62 -0.74
C PHE A 84 6.14 5.33 0.27
N ASP A 85 6.02 4.08 0.73
CA ASP A 85 5.08 3.69 1.77
C ASP A 85 5.38 4.41 3.09
N LYS A 86 6.67 4.55 3.43
CA LYS A 86 7.10 5.32 4.60
C LYS A 86 6.60 6.75 4.54
N LEU A 87 6.74 7.41 3.39
CA LEU A 87 6.26 8.77 3.19
C LEU A 87 4.73 8.88 3.32
N LEU A 88 3.98 7.93 2.73
CA LEU A 88 2.53 7.87 2.88
C LEU A 88 2.12 7.66 4.34
N ILE A 89 2.78 6.76 5.05
CA ILE A 89 2.52 6.49 6.48
C ILE A 89 2.79 7.73 7.33
N GLU A 90 3.90 8.44 7.10
CA GLU A 90 4.18 9.71 7.79
C GLU A 90 3.08 10.73 7.52
N THR A 91 2.69 10.91 6.25
CA THR A 91 1.62 11.85 5.87
C THR A 91 0.29 11.50 6.55
N ILE A 92 -0.09 10.22 6.57
CA ILE A 92 -1.31 9.76 7.28
C ILE A 92 -1.22 10.06 8.78
N LYS A 93 -0.07 9.83 9.40
CA LYS A 93 0.11 10.08 10.84
C LYS A 93 0.07 11.56 11.18
N GLU A 94 0.64 12.41 10.34
CA GLU A 94 0.60 13.87 10.51
C GLU A 94 -0.84 14.41 10.43
N LEU A 95 -1.65 13.88 9.51
CA LEU A 95 -3.02 14.36 9.28
C LEU A 95 -4.05 13.78 10.26
N TYR A 96 -3.95 12.49 10.62
CA TYR A 96 -5.02 11.76 11.30
C TYR A 96 -4.59 11.02 12.57
N SER A 97 -3.28 10.80 12.77
CA SER A 97 -2.68 10.15 13.95
C SER A 97 -3.25 8.76 14.31
N PRO A 98 -3.55 7.86 13.36
CA PRO A 98 -3.97 6.51 13.70
C PRO A 98 -2.81 5.67 14.24
N GLU A 99 -3.14 4.60 14.96
CA GLU A 99 -2.21 3.50 15.22
C GLU A 99 -2.03 2.71 13.92
N ILE A 100 -0.79 2.59 13.43
CA ILE A 100 -0.47 1.85 12.20
C ILE A 100 0.49 0.72 12.53
N VAL A 101 0.19 -0.48 12.04
CA VAL A 101 1.12 -1.62 12.02
C VAL A 101 1.48 -1.94 10.59
N PHE A 102 2.77 -1.88 10.28
CA PHE A 102 3.34 -2.22 8.98
C PHE A 102 3.74 -3.69 8.96
N VAL A 103 3.24 -4.44 7.99
CA VAL A 103 3.45 -5.90 7.89
C VAL A 103 4.33 -6.19 6.68
N VAL A 104 5.43 -6.93 6.92
CA VAL A 104 6.40 -7.37 5.91
C VAL A 104 6.47 -8.88 5.80
N ARG A 105 7.20 -9.42 4.82
CA ARG A 105 7.39 -10.86 4.69
C ARG A 105 8.30 -11.41 5.79
N SER A 106 7.97 -12.62 6.28
CA SER A 106 8.82 -13.37 7.23
C SER A 106 9.97 -14.05 6.53
N VAL A 107 9.78 -14.44 5.28
CA VAL A 107 10.77 -15.15 4.47
C VAL A 107 11.02 -14.35 3.20
N PRO A 108 12.29 -14.14 2.81
CA PRO A 108 12.63 -13.49 1.56
C PRO A 108 11.90 -14.13 0.38
N THR A 109 11.20 -13.31 -0.40
CA THR A 109 10.35 -13.76 -1.50
C THR A 109 10.50 -12.77 -2.65
N LEU A 110 11.10 -13.19 -3.75
CA LEU A 110 11.39 -12.29 -4.88
C LEU A 110 12.11 -11.02 -4.38
N ASN A 111 11.54 -9.86 -4.65
CA ASN A 111 12.01 -8.55 -4.18
C ASN A 111 11.13 -7.95 -3.08
N ASP A 112 10.29 -8.74 -2.44
CA ASP A 112 9.40 -8.27 -1.38
C ASP A 112 10.19 -7.83 -0.13
N ALA A 113 9.68 -6.85 0.58
CA ALA A 113 10.30 -6.31 1.79
C ALA A 113 10.18 -7.26 2.98
N THR A 114 11.29 -7.38 3.72
CA THR A 114 11.38 -8.06 5.02
C THR A 114 11.66 -7.05 6.13
N LEU A 115 11.82 -7.53 7.37
CA LEU A 115 12.25 -6.68 8.50
C LEU A 115 13.60 -5.98 8.24
N THR A 116 14.46 -6.58 7.44
CA THR A 116 15.78 -6.02 7.13
C THR A 116 15.64 -4.71 6.36
N GLU A 117 14.87 -4.72 5.28
CA GLU A 117 14.66 -3.54 4.45
C GLU A 117 13.83 -2.48 5.19
N ALA A 118 12.81 -2.90 5.94
CA ALA A 118 11.99 -1.99 6.73
C ALA A 118 12.82 -1.24 7.80
N ARG A 119 13.73 -1.92 8.48
CA ARG A 119 14.67 -1.32 9.44
C ARG A 119 15.69 -0.43 8.75
N PHE A 120 16.21 -0.87 7.61
CA PHE A 120 17.20 -0.10 6.85
C PHE A 120 16.69 1.29 6.48
N ILE A 121 15.42 1.41 6.10
CA ILE A 121 14.80 2.70 5.80
C ILE A 121 14.26 3.43 7.05
N GLY A 122 14.37 2.85 8.25
CA GLY A 122 13.87 3.42 9.50
C GLY A 122 12.34 3.43 9.60
N MET A 123 11.64 2.46 9.02
CA MET A 123 10.19 2.32 9.16
C MET A 123 9.79 2.03 10.60
N ASP A 124 10.59 1.25 11.32
CA ASP A 124 10.37 0.86 12.72
C ASP A 124 10.54 2.02 13.72
N SER A 125 11.13 3.13 13.29
CA SER A 125 11.15 4.37 14.09
C SER A 125 9.84 5.18 14.03
N ILE A 126 8.96 4.86 13.06
CA ILE A 126 7.74 5.62 12.78
C ILE A 126 6.50 4.83 13.20
N VAL A 127 6.48 3.53 12.89
CA VAL A 127 5.38 2.62 13.19
C VAL A 127 5.90 1.27 13.66
N ARG A 128 5.03 0.50 14.32
CA ARG A 128 5.31 -0.88 14.63
C ARG A 128 5.43 -1.69 13.35
N VAL A 129 6.57 -2.40 13.16
CA VAL A 129 6.80 -3.30 12.03
C VAL A 129 6.78 -4.74 12.53
N ILE A 130 6.04 -5.60 11.85
CA ILE A 130 5.97 -7.04 12.16
C ILE A 130 6.07 -7.88 10.89
N GLU A 131 6.47 -9.13 11.08
CA GLU A 131 6.47 -10.14 10.03
C GLU A 131 5.08 -10.76 9.86
N ASN A 132 4.74 -11.17 8.62
CA ASN A 132 3.46 -11.82 8.34
C ASN A 132 3.33 -13.23 8.96
N GLY A 133 4.44 -13.87 9.36
CA GLY A 133 4.45 -15.19 9.99
C GLY A 133 4.25 -16.35 9.02
N ILE A 134 4.30 -16.14 7.73
CA ILE A 134 4.19 -17.19 6.72
C ILE A 134 5.51 -17.96 6.65
N ASP A 135 5.45 -19.29 6.71
CA ASP A 135 6.56 -20.21 6.85
C ASP A 135 7.27 -20.62 5.55
N GLY A 136 7.08 -19.86 4.48
CA GLY A 136 7.72 -20.11 3.18
C GLY A 136 7.57 -18.93 2.22
N PRO A 137 8.28 -18.96 1.08
CA PRO A 137 8.21 -17.89 0.11
C PRO A 137 6.81 -17.85 -0.53
N LEU A 138 6.10 -16.74 -0.30
CA LEU A 138 4.80 -16.46 -0.90
C LEU A 138 4.76 -14.98 -1.31
N PRO A 139 4.66 -14.67 -2.60
CA PRO A 139 4.50 -13.29 -3.07
C PRO A 139 3.06 -12.82 -2.84
N GLY A 140 2.74 -12.39 -1.62
CA GLY A 140 1.41 -11.96 -1.22
C GLY A 140 1.11 -12.22 0.25
N THR A 141 -0.15 -12.03 0.64
CA THR A 141 -0.63 -12.23 2.01
C THR A 141 -1.82 -13.17 2.03
N MET A 142 -1.58 -14.41 2.44
CA MET A 142 -2.61 -15.41 2.63
C MET A 142 -2.91 -15.50 4.13
N LEU A 143 -3.97 -14.85 4.60
CA LEU A 143 -4.26 -14.69 6.03
C LEU A 143 -4.34 -16.01 6.81
N ARG A 144 -4.86 -17.08 6.20
CA ARG A 144 -4.89 -18.42 6.83
C ARG A 144 -3.51 -18.99 7.17
N ARG A 145 -2.44 -18.47 6.53
CA ARG A 145 -1.04 -18.86 6.78
C ARG A 145 -0.28 -17.84 7.62
N CYS A 146 -0.87 -16.66 7.83
CA CYS A 146 -0.28 -15.63 8.67
C CYS A 146 -0.29 -16.04 10.14
N SER A 147 0.58 -15.41 10.92
CA SER A 147 0.62 -15.59 12.38
C SER A 147 -0.73 -15.21 13.03
N ASN A 148 -0.96 -15.73 14.23
CA ASN A 148 -2.12 -15.33 15.03
C ASN A 148 -2.11 -13.82 15.32
N GLU A 149 -0.94 -13.23 15.50
CA GLU A 149 -0.76 -11.81 15.73
C GLU A 149 -1.28 -10.97 14.56
N VAL A 150 -0.88 -11.30 13.31
CA VAL A 150 -1.38 -10.62 12.11
C VAL A 150 -2.89 -10.76 11.99
N ASN A 151 -3.42 -11.98 12.19
CA ASN A 151 -4.84 -12.23 12.13
C ASN A 151 -5.62 -11.44 13.19
N ASP A 152 -5.09 -11.29 14.41
CA ASP A 152 -5.68 -10.49 15.47
C ASP A 152 -5.68 -8.99 15.13
N LEU A 153 -4.59 -8.49 14.56
CA LEU A 153 -4.49 -7.10 14.11
C LEU A 153 -5.48 -6.81 12.99
N VAL A 154 -5.58 -7.70 12.00
CA VAL A 154 -6.57 -7.60 10.93
C VAL A 154 -8.00 -7.57 11.49
N ARG A 155 -8.34 -8.46 12.42
CA ARG A 155 -9.68 -8.46 13.05
C ARG A 155 -10.00 -7.17 13.79
N ARG A 156 -9.01 -6.52 14.41
CA ARG A 156 -9.18 -5.28 15.18
C ARG A 156 -9.02 -4.01 14.37
N SER A 157 -8.53 -4.10 13.13
CA SER A 157 -8.33 -2.94 12.27
C SER A 157 -9.65 -2.32 11.83
N ASP A 158 -9.62 -1.01 11.65
CA ASP A 158 -10.73 -0.23 11.09
C ASP A 158 -10.59 -0.13 9.56
N LEU A 159 -9.33 -0.12 9.06
CA LEU A 159 -8.99 -0.11 7.65
C LEU A 159 -7.70 -0.91 7.42
N ILE A 160 -7.65 -1.62 6.31
CA ILE A 160 -6.46 -2.28 5.79
C ILE A 160 -6.01 -1.53 4.54
N ILE A 161 -4.73 -1.20 4.47
CA ILE A 161 -4.07 -0.72 3.25
C ILE A 161 -3.19 -1.86 2.75
N SER A 162 -3.30 -2.21 1.50
CA SER A 162 -2.56 -3.33 0.91
C SER A 162 -1.87 -2.90 -0.37
N LYS A 163 -0.55 -3.14 -0.43
CA LYS A 163 0.31 -2.73 -1.54
C LYS A 163 0.55 -3.89 -2.49
N GLY A 164 0.57 -3.54 -3.80
CA GLY A 164 1.03 -4.42 -4.86
C GLY A 164 0.07 -5.53 -5.28
N GLY A 165 0.41 -6.14 -6.42
CA GLY A 165 -0.43 -7.14 -7.07
C GLY A 165 -0.48 -8.47 -6.33
N GLY A 166 0.65 -8.96 -5.82
CA GLY A 166 0.67 -10.23 -5.09
C GLY A 166 -0.20 -10.23 -3.82
N ASN A 167 -0.24 -9.09 -3.12
CA ASN A 167 -1.17 -8.94 -2.00
C ASN A 167 -2.62 -8.84 -2.49
N PHE A 168 -2.89 -8.14 -3.60
CA PHE A 168 -4.22 -8.09 -4.19
C PHE A 168 -4.71 -9.50 -4.54
N ASP A 169 -3.95 -10.26 -5.32
CA ASP A 169 -4.33 -11.60 -5.77
C ASP A 169 -4.63 -12.57 -4.62
N THR A 170 -3.89 -12.44 -3.49
CA THR A 170 -4.06 -13.35 -2.35
C THR A 170 -5.12 -12.90 -1.35
N LEU A 171 -5.40 -11.60 -1.22
CA LEU A 171 -6.40 -11.06 -0.31
C LEU A 171 -7.77 -10.92 -0.98
N ASP A 172 -7.84 -10.69 -2.30
CA ASP A 172 -9.10 -10.54 -3.04
C ASP A 172 -10.00 -11.77 -2.87
N GLU A 173 -9.44 -12.97 -2.95
CA GLU A 173 -10.15 -14.22 -2.68
C GLU A 173 -10.73 -14.33 -1.25
N GLN A 174 -10.26 -13.52 -0.31
CA GLN A 174 -10.62 -13.58 1.10
C GLN A 174 -11.51 -12.41 1.55
N ILE A 175 -11.67 -11.37 0.71
CA ILE A 175 -12.35 -10.11 1.07
C ILE A 175 -13.77 -10.34 1.59
N GLU A 176 -14.56 -11.17 0.92
CA GLU A 176 -15.94 -11.45 1.30
C GLU A 176 -16.07 -12.05 2.71
N HIS A 177 -15.07 -12.86 3.10
CA HIS A 177 -15.05 -13.52 4.41
C HIS A 177 -14.49 -12.63 5.51
N LEU A 178 -13.62 -11.68 5.15
CA LEU A 178 -12.96 -10.81 6.12
C LEU A 178 -13.87 -9.79 6.76
N GLN A 179 -14.91 -9.34 6.07
CA GLN A 179 -15.80 -8.25 6.48
C GLN A 179 -15.02 -7.02 7.00
N LYS A 180 -13.90 -6.70 6.31
CA LYS A 180 -13.00 -5.59 6.64
C LYS A 180 -12.91 -4.62 5.48
N LYS A 181 -12.79 -3.35 5.81
CA LYS A 181 -12.52 -2.31 4.81
C LYS A 181 -11.08 -2.45 4.34
N ILE A 182 -10.89 -2.59 3.04
CA ILE A 182 -9.57 -2.74 2.42
C ILE A 182 -9.44 -1.73 1.29
N SER A 183 -8.29 -1.07 1.22
CA SER A 183 -7.87 -0.26 0.08
C SER A 183 -6.61 -0.87 -0.52
N PHE A 184 -6.66 -1.23 -1.78
CA PHE A 184 -5.51 -1.70 -2.53
C PHE A 184 -4.87 -0.55 -3.30
N LEU A 185 -3.56 -0.43 -3.17
CA LEU A 185 -2.71 0.54 -3.85
C LEU A 185 -1.75 -0.23 -4.75
N LEU A 186 -2.00 -0.26 -6.04
CA LEU A 186 -1.18 -1.00 -6.98
C LEU A 186 -1.13 -0.31 -8.35
N LEU A 187 -0.21 -0.77 -9.18
CA LEU A 187 -0.08 -0.34 -10.57
C LEU A 187 -0.71 -1.41 -11.48
N SER A 188 -1.43 -0.99 -12.52
CA SER A 188 -1.90 -1.90 -13.57
C SER A 188 -0.70 -2.42 -14.37
N LYS A 189 -0.16 -3.60 -14.02
CA LYS A 189 1.05 -4.17 -14.64
C LYS A 189 0.78 -5.13 -15.79
N CYS A 190 -0.44 -5.66 -15.88
CA CYS A 190 -0.76 -6.73 -16.80
C CYS A 190 -2.23 -6.74 -17.22
N GLU A 191 -2.54 -7.52 -18.26
CA GLU A 191 -3.89 -7.65 -18.81
C GLU A 191 -4.95 -8.10 -17.78
N PRO A 192 -4.69 -9.04 -16.84
CA PRO A 192 -5.65 -9.37 -15.80
C PRO A 192 -6.11 -8.16 -14.97
N TYR A 193 -5.20 -7.26 -14.58
CA TYR A 193 -5.57 -6.04 -13.83
C TYR A 193 -6.31 -5.04 -14.71
N TYR A 194 -5.92 -4.89 -15.98
CA TYR A 194 -6.69 -4.10 -16.94
C TYR A 194 -8.14 -4.59 -17.02
N ARG A 195 -8.34 -5.90 -17.17
CA ARG A 195 -9.70 -6.48 -17.25
C ARG A 195 -10.49 -6.35 -15.96
N HIS A 196 -9.83 -6.51 -14.81
CA HIS A 196 -10.49 -6.46 -13.49
C HIS A 196 -10.89 -5.03 -13.12
N PHE A 197 -9.98 -4.06 -13.29
CA PHE A 197 -10.17 -2.68 -12.84
C PHE A 197 -10.66 -1.73 -13.94
N GLY A 198 -10.61 -2.14 -15.21
CA GLY A 198 -10.93 -1.27 -16.35
C GLY A 198 -9.95 -0.12 -16.54
N VAL A 199 -8.70 -0.29 -16.08
CA VAL A 199 -7.65 0.73 -16.05
C VAL A 199 -6.48 0.30 -16.92
N GLU A 200 -6.06 1.17 -17.86
CA GLU A 200 -4.97 0.87 -18.80
C GLU A 200 -3.68 0.41 -18.09
N ILE A 201 -2.87 -0.36 -18.80
CA ILE A 201 -1.58 -0.83 -18.28
C ILE A 201 -0.70 0.39 -17.94
N HIS A 202 0.00 0.31 -16.80
CA HIS A 202 0.82 1.36 -16.20
C HIS A 202 0.05 2.52 -15.56
N GLN A 203 -1.27 2.45 -15.48
CA GLN A 203 -2.06 3.42 -14.73
C GLN A 203 -2.17 3.09 -13.24
N LEU A 204 -2.45 4.13 -12.44
CA LEU A 204 -2.60 4.03 -11.00
C LEU A 204 -3.92 3.37 -10.63
N ILE A 205 -3.89 2.44 -9.68
CA ILE A 205 -5.08 1.80 -9.13
C ILE A 205 -5.14 2.08 -7.62
N LEU A 206 -6.21 2.75 -7.20
CA LEU A 206 -6.70 2.77 -5.83
C LEU A 206 -8.07 2.08 -5.84
N ALA A 207 -8.16 0.89 -5.26
CA ALA A 207 -9.39 0.12 -5.24
C ALA A 207 -9.89 -0.06 -3.80
N ASN A 208 -11.11 0.42 -3.53
CA ASN A 208 -11.70 0.45 -2.21
C ASN A 208 -12.81 -0.60 -2.07
N TYR A 209 -12.63 -1.52 -1.14
CA TYR A 209 -13.61 -2.56 -0.77
C TYR A 209 -14.18 -2.22 0.60
N PHE A 210 -15.24 -1.39 0.63
CA PHE A 210 -15.84 -0.87 1.86
C PHE A 210 -17.28 -1.35 2.09
N LYS A 211 -17.88 -2.02 1.11
CA LYS A 211 -19.23 -2.54 1.20
C LYS A 211 -19.19 -4.04 1.47
N PHE A 212 -19.79 -4.44 2.56
CA PHE A 212 -20.05 -5.86 2.86
C PHE A 212 -21.45 -6.19 2.36
N LEU A 213 -21.60 -7.29 1.64
CA LEU A 213 -22.91 -7.85 1.39
C LEU A 213 -23.50 -8.22 2.77
N PRO A 214 -24.74 -7.79 3.10
CA PRO A 214 -25.38 -8.27 4.31
C PRO A 214 -25.42 -9.80 4.23
N ASN A 215 -24.96 -10.47 5.30
CA ASN A 215 -25.16 -11.90 5.41
C ASN A 215 -26.65 -12.17 5.17
N ASN A 216 -26.98 -12.81 4.05
CA ASN A 216 -28.29 -13.40 3.89
C ASN A 216 -28.45 -14.36 5.07
N ALA A 217 -29.21 -13.93 6.07
CA ALA A 217 -29.66 -14.82 7.12
C ALA A 217 -30.31 -16.00 6.41
N GLN A 218 -29.65 -17.14 6.48
CA GLN A 218 -30.23 -18.40 6.03
C GLN A 218 -31.45 -18.62 6.93
N ASN A 219 -32.61 -18.37 6.36
CA ASN A 219 -33.88 -18.94 6.91
C ASN A 219 -33.96 -20.42 6.59
#